data_680b99e46eae2866ff325e9cf779e624
#
_entry.id   680b99e46eae2866ff325e9cf779e624
#
_cell.length_a   1.000
_cell.length_b   1.000
_cell.length_c   1.000
_cell.angle_alpha   90.00
_cell.angle_beta   90.00
_cell.angle_gamma   90.00
#
_symmetry.space_group_name_H-M   'P 1'
#
loop_
_entity.id
_entity.type
_entity.pdbx_description
1 polymer ?
#
loop_
_entity_poly.entity_id
_entity_poly.type
_entity_poly.pdbx_seq_one_letter_code
_entity_poly.pdbx_strand_id
1 'polypeptide(L)'
;MNTPLNQILYGPPGTGKTYHTINKALAIVAPDFDLDQEREVVKQEFDKYVENGQIVFTTFHQSMTYEDFVEGIKPEIEDSIESGQRTVVYDINDGIFKSIVKDAKLIQQVNDINVDWDNINYYKMSLGGKQNPLEHDYCIMNNVGGISWGGEHDLSELTSLVKWEEYRDRFKELYPDLVSESSYNVLASFTLNKMKEGDIVIATKGNHIVDAIGIVNGGYTYDNNNETSLRHFRSIEWIIRDLNASPEKFFDKKISQQSIYEFYNANVKKDVFKNLLNVKNGNSPLSYVLIIDEINRGNVSAIFGELITLIEESKRLGKEEALQVTLPYSKEKFGVPDNLYIIGTMNTADRSVEALDTALRRRFTFEEMMPDYEVIESENSLGIDLKEVLETINARMEVLLDRDHLIGHSYFLGVDSIATLMSRFKNNIIPLLQEYFYGDYGKIGLVLGGGFVTKVEGMKVSFASFDYDSEMYQDKITYTLKPIEDEGEFRKAIDALLIKK
;
A
#
# COMPACT_ATOMS: atom_id res chain seq x y z
N MET A 1 -1.89 13.80 21.41
CA MET A 1 -1.25 12.50 21.80
C MET A 1 -0.37 12.06 20.65
N ASN A 2 0.84 11.56 20.90
CA ASN A 2 1.67 11.03 19.82
C ASN A 2 1.04 9.73 19.28
N THR A 3 0.77 9.66 17.99
CA THR A 3 0.28 8.44 17.33
C THR A 3 1.39 7.39 17.35
N PRO A 4 1.15 6.16 17.84
CA PRO A 4 2.18 5.12 17.87
C PRO A 4 2.60 4.74 16.44
N LEU A 5 3.90 4.46 16.24
CA LEU A 5 4.43 4.06 14.93
C LEU A 5 3.87 2.71 14.44
N ASN A 6 3.56 1.81 15.38
CA ASN A 6 3.00 0.51 15.07
C ASN A 6 1.77 0.27 15.93
N GLN A 7 0.62 -0.02 15.33
CA GLN A 7 -0.62 -0.31 16.06
C GLN A 7 -1.40 -1.45 15.41
N ILE A 8 -2.12 -2.20 16.23
CA ILE A 8 -3.03 -3.25 15.78
C ILE A 8 -4.42 -2.98 16.35
N LEU A 9 -5.41 -2.85 15.43
CA LEU A 9 -6.83 -2.82 15.77
C LEU A 9 -7.31 -4.26 15.85
N TYR A 10 -7.74 -4.73 17.03
CA TYR A 10 -8.16 -6.11 17.22
C TYR A 10 -9.55 -6.19 17.85
N GLY A 11 -10.24 -7.29 17.60
CA GLY A 11 -11.56 -7.53 18.19
C GLY A 11 -12.44 -8.41 17.30
N PRO A 12 -13.71 -8.61 17.67
CA PRO A 12 -14.65 -9.44 16.94
C PRO A 12 -14.89 -8.95 15.51
N PRO A 13 -15.34 -9.82 14.58
CA PRO A 13 -15.66 -9.40 13.22
C PRO A 13 -16.84 -8.44 13.19
N GLY A 14 -16.82 -7.50 12.24
CA GLY A 14 -17.89 -6.53 12.07
C GLY A 14 -17.87 -5.35 13.04
N THR A 15 -16.75 -5.08 13.73
CA THR A 15 -16.57 -3.93 14.62
C THR A 15 -15.95 -2.71 13.94
N GLY A 16 -15.88 -2.70 12.61
CA GLY A 16 -15.39 -1.55 11.85
C GLY A 16 -13.87 -1.38 11.81
N LYS A 17 -13.05 -2.39 12.15
CA LYS A 17 -11.58 -2.30 12.16
C LYS A 17 -11.03 -1.72 10.86
N THR A 18 -11.33 -2.33 9.71
CA THR A 18 -10.88 -1.85 8.40
C THR A 18 -11.44 -0.46 8.06
N TYR A 19 -12.66 -0.15 8.52
CA TYR A 19 -13.23 1.20 8.38
C TYR A 19 -12.38 2.25 9.10
N HIS A 20 -11.96 1.97 10.34
CA HIS A 20 -11.17 2.89 11.16
C HIS A 20 -9.72 3.01 10.71
N THR A 21 -9.14 2.00 9.98
CA THR A 21 -7.78 2.15 9.43
C THR A 21 -7.67 3.31 8.45
N ILE A 22 -8.73 3.59 7.67
CA ILE A 22 -8.80 4.73 6.75
C ILE A 22 -8.67 6.04 7.51
N ASN A 23 -9.47 6.24 8.56
CA ASN A 23 -9.45 7.46 9.36
C ASN A 23 -8.10 7.64 10.07
N LYS A 24 -7.55 6.55 10.64
CA LYS A 24 -6.24 6.58 11.31
C LYS A 24 -5.11 6.90 10.32
N ALA A 25 -5.13 6.32 9.14
CA ALA A 25 -4.14 6.60 8.11
C ALA A 25 -4.19 8.07 7.67
N LEU A 26 -5.39 8.61 7.41
CA LEU A 26 -5.55 10.02 7.07
C LEU A 26 -5.13 10.96 8.19
N ALA A 27 -5.44 10.64 9.45
CA ALA A 27 -4.98 11.43 10.59
C ALA A 27 -3.44 11.51 10.67
N ILE A 28 -2.72 10.53 10.12
CA ILE A 28 -1.26 10.50 10.08
C ILE A 28 -0.71 11.28 8.87
N VAL A 29 -1.25 11.04 7.66
CA VAL A 29 -0.69 11.61 6.42
C VAL A 29 -1.27 13.00 6.09
N ALA A 30 -2.45 13.31 6.59
CA ALA A 30 -3.20 14.54 6.36
C ALA A 30 -3.79 15.09 7.68
N PRO A 31 -2.98 15.50 8.66
CA PRO A 31 -3.45 15.86 10.00
C PRO A 31 -4.44 17.05 10.02
N ASP A 32 -4.41 17.88 8.98
CA ASP A 32 -5.31 19.04 8.85
C ASP A 32 -6.63 18.70 8.14
N PHE A 33 -6.82 17.46 7.68
CA PHE A 33 -8.03 17.01 7.00
C PHE A 33 -9.14 16.74 8.04
N ASP A 34 -10.33 17.27 7.78
CA ASP A 34 -11.50 17.04 8.61
C ASP A 34 -12.09 15.63 8.35
N LEU A 35 -11.98 14.75 9.34
CA LEU A 35 -12.46 13.37 9.28
C LEU A 35 -13.95 13.22 9.58
N ASP A 36 -14.63 14.28 10.04
CA ASP A 36 -16.08 14.28 10.36
C ASP A 36 -16.95 14.53 9.12
N GLN A 37 -16.34 14.62 7.93
CA GLN A 37 -17.05 14.75 6.66
C GLN A 37 -17.77 13.46 6.26
N GLU A 38 -18.62 13.56 5.22
CA GLU A 38 -19.29 12.40 4.63
C GLU A 38 -18.26 11.32 4.24
N ARG A 39 -18.60 10.06 4.47
CA ARG A 39 -17.69 8.93 4.25
C ARG A 39 -17.10 8.87 2.85
N GLU A 40 -17.86 9.25 1.85
CA GLU A 40 -17.42 9.27 0.45
C GLU A 40 -16.27 10.26 0.24
N VAL A 41 -16.34 11.44 0.86
CA VAL A 41 -15.27 12.46 0.81
C VAL A 41 -14.00 11.97 1.51
N VAL A 42 -14.17 11.38 2.70
CA VAL A 42 -13.05 10.76 3.45
C VAL A 42 -12.38 9.66 2.63
N LYS A 43 -13.19 8.81 1.95
CA LYS A 43 -12.67 7.73 1.11
C LYS A 43 -11.94 8.26 -0.12
N GLN A 44 -12.47 9.28 -0.79
CA GLN A 44 -11.83 9.92 -1.94
C GLN A 44 -10.47 10.54 -1.55
N GLU A 45 -10.39 11.18 -0.39
CA GLU A 45 -9.12 11.71 0.09
C GLU A 45 -8.12 10.59 0.40
N PHE A 46 -8.55 9.52 1.06
CA PHE A 46 -7.71 8.35 1.29
C PHE A 46 -7.18 7.74 -0.01
N ASP A 47 -8.02 7.62 -1.04
CA ASP A 47 -7.64 7.04 -2.32
C ASP A 47 -6.55 7.85 -3.04
N LYS A 48 -6.54 9.18 -2.90
CA LYS A 48 -5.44 10.02 -3.42
C LYS A 48 -4.09 9.66 -2.80
N TYR A 49 -4.05 9.42 -1.49
CA TYR A 49 -2.82 9.02 -0.80
C TYR A 49 -2.39 7.59 -1.14
N VAL A 50 -3.34 6.71 -1.47
CA VAL A 50 -3.06 5.37 -1.99
C VAL A 50 -2.48 5.46 -3.41
N GLU A 51 -3.08 6.24 -4.29
CA GLU A 51 -2.59 6.46 -5.66
C GLU A 51 -1.19 7.07 -5.69
N ASN A 52 -0.89 7.94 -4.74
CA ASN A 52 0.44 8.56 -4.58
C ASN A 52 1.47 7.63 -3.90
N GLY A 53 1.07 6.45 -3.43
CA GLY A 53 1.95 5.51 -2.74
C GLY A 53 2.34 5.89 -1.30
N GLN A 54 1.73 6.94 -0.73
CA GLN A 54 1.98 7.37 0.64
C GLN A 54 1.22 6.51 1.66
N ILE A 55 0.09 5.94 1.25
CA ILE A 55 -0.62 4.89 1.96
C ILE A 55 -0.57 3.62 1.10
N VAL A 56 -0.10 2.54 1.67
CA VAL A 56 -0.09 1.22 1.04
C VAL A 56 -0.98 0.28 1.84
N PHE A 57 -1.89 -0.40 1.15
CA PHE A 57 -2.80 -1.37 1.74
C PHE A 57 -2.45 -2.79 1.25
N THR A 58 -2.34 -3.72 2.18
CA THR A 58 -2.14 -5.14 1.88
C THR A 58 -2.94 -6.01 2.84
N THR A 59 -3.29 -7.22 2.42
CA THR A 59 -3.96 -8.21 3.25
C THR A 59 -3.05 -9.42 3.42
N PHE A 60 -2.82 -9.83 4.66
CA PHE A 60 -2.04 -11.05 4.90
C PHE A 60 -2.90 -12.28 4.67
N HIS A 61 -2.29 -13.32 4.12
CA HIS A 61 -2.88 -14.63 3.87
C HIS A 61 -1.84 -15.72 4.04
N GLN A 62 -2.28 -16.99 4.17
CA GLN A 62 -1.39 -18.12 4.49
C GLN A 62 -0.26 -18.37 3.50
N SER A 63 -0.45 -17.99 2.23
CA SER A 63 0.57 -18.15 1.19
C SER A 63 1.48 -16.93 0.99
N MET A 64 1.36 -15.87 1.81
CA MET A 64 2.24 -14.72 1.74
C MET A 64 3.61 -15.05 2.31
N THR A 65 4.66 -14.65 1.59
CA THR A 65 6.04 -14.99 1.90
C THR A 65 6.89 -13.75 2.16
N TYR A 66 8.12 -13.96 2.62
CA TYR A 66 9.15 -12.92 2.73
C TYR A 66 9.43 -12.28 1.36
N GLU A 67 9.44 -13.09 0.30
CA GLU A 67 9.71 -12.64 -1.07
C GLU A 67 8.64 -11.70 -1.61
N ASP A 68 7.39 -11.85 -1.17
CA ASP A 68 6.29 -10.93 -1.55
C ASP A 68 6.32 -9.63 -0.73
N PHE A 69 6.78 -9.71 0.50
CA PHE A 69 6.72 -8.59 1.43
C PHE A 69 8.00 -7.76 1.49
N VAL A 70 9.16 -8.40 1.47
CA VAL A 70 10.47 -7.72 1.58
C VAL A 70 11.19 -7.66 0.25
N GLU A 71 11.75 -8.76 -0.22
CA GLU A 71 12.41 -8.87 -1.51
C GLU A 71 12.51 -10.32 -1.97
N GLY A 72 12.43 -10.56 -3.27
CA GLY A 72 12.51 -11.89 -3.81
C GLY A 72 13.02 -11.95 -5.25
N ILE A 73 13.52 -13.10 -5.67
CA ILE A 73 13.97 -13.34 -7.04
C ILE A 73 12.74 -13.70 -7.88
N LYS A 74 12.43 -12.88 -8.90
CA LYS A 74 11.34 -13.12 -9.85
C LYS A 74 11.86 -13.29 -11.26
N PRO A 75 11.30 -14.23 -12.07
CA PRO A 75 11.63 -14.34 -13.47
C PRO A 75 11.03 -13.16 -14.26
N GLU A 76 11.86 -12.49 -15.04
CA GLU A 76 11.45 -11.47 -16.00
C GLU A 76 11.76 -11.93 -17.42
N ILE A 77 10.90 -11.54 -18.38
CA ILE A 77 11.14 -11.84 -19.80
C ILE A 77 11.78 -10.63 -20.43
N GLU A 78 13.04 -10.72 -20.80
CA GLU A 78 13.70 -9.72 -21.63
C GLU A 78 13.59 -10.10 -23.13
N ASP A 79 13.06 -9.18 -23.93
CA ASP A 79 13.08 -9.27 -25.38
C ASP A 79 14.48 -8.81 -25.87
N SER A 80 15.30 -9.73 -26.35
CA SER A 80 16.59 -9.39 -26.94
C SER A 80 16.36 -8.70 -28.31
N ILE A 81 16.75 -7.44 -28.40
CA ILE A 81 16.58 -6.60 -29.59
C ILE A 81 17.42 -7.11 -30.76
N GLU A 82 18.57 -7.79 -30.51
CA GLU A 82 19.47 -8.26 -31.55
C GLU A 82 19.08 -9.63 -32.15
N SER A 83 18.40 -10.48 -31.41
CA SER A 83 18.09 -11.85 -31.86
C SER A 83 16.60 -12.18 -31.96
N GLY A 84 15.71 -11.31 -31.51
CA GLY A 84 14.27 -11.59 -31.43
C GLY A 84 13.90 -12.75 -30.49
N GLN A 85 14.83 -13.22 -29.69
CA GLN A 85 14.61 -14.30 -28.72
C GLN A 85 14.20 -13.75 -27.37
N ARG A 86 13.19 -14.38 -26.77
CA ARG A 86 12.80 -14.13 -25.39
C ARG A 86 13.69 -14.92 -24.45
N THR A 87 14.39 -14.22 -23.58
CA THR A 87 15.24 -14.83 -22.55
C THR A 87 14.62 -14.57 -21.18
N VAL A 88 14.54 -15.59 -20.36
CA VAL A 88 14.14 -15.44 -18.96
C VAL A 88 15.35 -15.00 -18.16
N VAL A 89 15.27 -13.82 -17.58
CA VAL A 89 16.28 -13.28 -16.66
C VAL A 89 15.68 -13.29 -15.26
N TYR A 90 16.48 -13.58 -14.26
CA TYR A 90 16.07 -13.52 -12.86
C TYR A 90 16.56 -12.20 -12.27
N ASP A 91 15.62 -11.39 -11.77
CA ASP A 91 15.94 -10.14 -11.10
C ASP A 91 15.41 -10.14 -9.65
N ILE A 92 16.03 -9.33 -8.79
CA ILE A 92 15.62 -9.16 -7.40
C ILE A 92 14.61 -8.04 -7.37
N ASN A 93 13.36 -8.39 -7.09
CA ASN A 93 12.26 -7.42 -7.01
C ASN A 93 11.98 -7.07 -5.55
N ASP A 94 11.74 -5.77 -5.32
CA ASP A 94 11.33 -5.29 -4.01
C ASP A 94 9.89 -5.75 -3.71
N GLY A 95 9.67 -6.22 -2.49
CA GLY A 95 8.34 -6.50 -1.97
C GLY A 95 7.65 -5.23 -1.44
N ILE A 96 6.41 -5.40 -0.98
CA ILE A 96 5.54 -4.31 -0.54
C ILE A 96 6.19 -3.45 0.55
N PHE A 97 6.75 -4.09 1.57
CA PHE A 97 7.36 -3.39 2.71
C PHE A 97 8.65 -2.67 2.32
N LYS A 98 9.52 -3.32 1.55
CA LYS A 98 10.76 -2.71 1.10
C LYS A 98 10.48 -1.49 0.22
N SER A 99 9.47 -1.56 -0.65
CA SER A 99 9.08 -0.46 -1.53
C SER A 99 8.62 0.77 -0.74
N ILE A 100 7.69 0.62 0.21
CA ILE A 100 7.21 1.77 1.01
C ILE A 100 8.31 2.32 1.93
N VAL A 101 9.23 1.48 2.45
CA VAL A 101 10.38 1.94 3.23
C VAL A 101 11.31 2.79 2.38
N LYS A 102 11.60 2.40 1.13
CA LYS A 102 12.36 3.20 0.18
C LYS A 102 11.70 4.57 -0.05
N ASP A 103 10.40 4.58 -0.30
CA ASP A 103 9.63 5.81 -0.51
C ASP A 103 9.68 6.74 0.72
N ALA A 104 9.53 6.19 1.92
CA ALA A 104 9.59 6.96 3.16
C ALA A 104 10.98 7.54 3.47
N LYS A 105 12.05 6.86 3.04
CA LYS A 105 13.44 7.37 3.19
C LYS A 105 13.77 8.52 2.27
N LEU A 106 13.22 8.53 1.05
CA LEU A 106 13.58 9.51 0.01
C LEU A 106 13.34 10.95 0.44
N ILE A 107 12.30 11.19 1.22
CA ILE A 107 11.87 12.54 1.59
C ILE A 107 12.71 13.14 2.73
N GLN A 108 13.43 12.33 3.48
CA GLN A 108 14.34 12.86 4.54
C GLN A 108 15.57 13.61 3.98
N GLN A 109 15.83 13.51 2.67
CA GLN A 109 17.02 14.08 2.01
C GLN A 109 16.77 15.43 1.32
N VAL A 110 15.53 15.91 1.26
CA VAL A 110 15.17 17.10 0.47
C VAL A 110 15.18 18.36 1.33
N ASN A 111 16.09 19.27 1.02
CA ASN A 111 16.11 20.65 1.55
C ASN A 111 15.13 21.53 0.75
N ASP A 112 14.74 22.69 1.31
CA ASP A 112 13.83 23.67 0.69
C ASP A 112 14.17 23.98 -0.77
N ILE A 113 13.40 23.39 -1.70
CA ILE A 113 13.54 23.65 -3.12
C ILE A 113 12.31 24.41 -3.60
N ASN A 114 12.54 25.59 -4.13
CA ASN A 114 11.47 26.39 -4.73
C ASN A 114 11.32 26.01 -6.22
N VAL A 115 10.31 25.23 -6.55
CA VAL A 115 9.99 24.81 -7.93
C VAL A 115 8.75 25.56 -8.42
N ASP A 116 8.85 26.19 -9.59
CA ASP A 116 7.69 26.76 -10.28
C ASP A 116 6.93 25.65 -11.05
N TRP A 117 5.98 25.00 -10.37
CA TRP A 117 5.24 23.85 -10.87
C TRP A 117 4.38 24.12 -12.12
N ASP A 118 4.12 25.38 -12.44
CA ASP A 118 3.30 25.76 -13.60
C ASP A 118 4.12 25.87 -14.88
N ASN A 119 5.43 26.15 -14.77
CA ASN A 119 6.32 26.48 -15.89
C ASN A 119 7.53 25.55 -16.05
N ILE A 120 7.48 24.33 -15.46
CA ILE A 120 8.58 23.36 -15.55
C ILE A 120 8.38 22.36 -16.68
N ASN A 121 9.52 21.88 -17.21
CA ASN A 121 9.58 20.73 -18.10
C ASN A 121 10.26 19.55 -17.40
N TYR A 122 9.98 18.36 -17.92
CA TYR A 122 10.52 17.09 -17.39
C TYR A 122 11.35 16.43 -18.47
N TYR A 123 12.58 16.04 -18.12
CA TYR A 123 13.52 15.42 -19.05
C TYR A 123 13.95 14.05 -18.53
N LYS A 124 13.98 13.07 -19.42
CA LYS A 124 14.64 11.80 -19.19
C LYS A 124 16.10 11.92 -19.58
N MET A 125 16.99 11.37 -18.76
CA MET A 125 18.41 11.24 -19.08
C MET A 125 18.93 9.86 -18.66
N SER A 126 19.59 9.15 -19.57
CA SER A 126 20.35 7.94 -19.25
C SER A 126 21.80 8.32 -18.93
N LEU A 127 22.25 8.01 -17.73
CA LEU A 127 23.62 8.31 -17.27
C LEU A 127 24.48 7.03 -17.39
N GLY A 128 24.73 6.54 -18.62
CA GLY A 128 25.55 5.33 -18.86
C GLY A 128 24.87 3.99 -18.59
N GLY A 129 23.81 3.96 -17.78
CA GLY A 129 23.03 2.75 -17.50
C GLY A 129 23.81 1.59 -16.86
N LYS A 130 23.31 0.36 -17.03
CA LYS A 130 23.97 -0.87 -16.53
C LYS A 130 25.34 -1.15 -17.20
N GLN A 131 25.56 -0.58 -18.38
CA GLN A 131 26.76 -0.86 -19.20
C GLN A 131 27.94 0.04 -18.81
N ASN A 132 27.70 1.23 -18.26
CA ASN A 132 28.71 2.23 -17.95
C ASN A 132 28.48 2.90 -16.59
N PRO A 133 28.64 2.16 -15.48
CA PRO A 133 28.37 2.70 -14.13
C PRO A 133 29.26 3.89 -13.77
N LEU A 134 30.47 3.99 -14.35
CA LEU A 134 31.39 5.10 -14.12
C LEU A 134 30.81 6.46 -14.56
N GLU A 135 30.06 6.50 -15.68
CA GLU A 135 29.40 7.72 -16.16
C GLU A 135 28.27 8.14 -15.23
N HIS A 136 27.50 7.17 -14.75
CA HIS A 136 26.44 7.42 -13.76
C HIS A 136 27.02 8.04 -12.48
N ASP A 137 28.00 7.36 -11.89
CA ASP A 137 28.61 7.80 -10.64
C ASP A 137 29.27 9.17 -10.77
N TYR A 138 29.95 9.41 -11.90
CA TYR A 138 30.52 10.70 -12.21
C TYR A 138 29.44 11.82 -12.23
N CYS A 139 28.34 11.60 -12.95
CA CYS A 139 27.25 12.58 -13.05
C CYS A 139 26.60 12.87 -11.70
N ILE A 140 26.34 11.83 -10.89
CA ILE A 140 25.71 11.98 -9.57
C ILE A 140 26.64 12.68 -8.59
N MET A 141 27.94 12.31 -8.56
CA MET A 141 28.91 12.90 -7.63
C MET A 141 29.23 14.36 -7.94
N ASN A 142 29.29 14.72 -9.24
CA ASN A 142 29.66 16.07 -9.67
C ASN A 142 28.45 16.99 -9.89
N ASN A 143 27.23 16.55 -9.57
CA ASN A 143 25.99 17.31 -9.78
C ASN A 143 25.84 17.80 -11.23
N VAL A 144 26.01 16.90 -12.19
CA VAL A 144 25.83 17.18 -13.63
C VAL A 144 25.00 16.09 -14.30
N GLY A 145 24.37 16.45 -15.42
CA GLY A 145 23.85 15.50 -16.39
C GLY A 145 24.68 15.56 -17.65
N GLY A 146 25.22 14.43 -18.11
CA GLY A 146 26.16 14.39 -19.21
C GLY A 146 25.68 13.54 -20.40
N ILE A 147 26.11 13.93 -21.62
CA ILE A 147 25.91 13.15 -22.87
C ILE A 147 27.22 13.07 -23.65
N SER A 148 27.37 11.97 -24.42
CA SER A 148 28.45 11.81 -25.41
C SER A 148 28.06 12.29 -26.81
N TRP A 149 26.76 12.53 -27.05
CA TRP A 149 26.23 13.07 -28.30
C TRP A 149 26.65 14.50 -28.48
N GLY A 150 27.24 14.82 -29.66
CA GLY A 150 27.90 16.10 -29.94
C GLY A 150 29.42 15.94 -30.14
N GLY A 151 29.94 14.75 -29.82
CA GLY A 151 31.33 14.39 -30.04
C GLY A 151 32.32 15.21 -29.21
N GLU A 152 33.50 15.45 -29.80
CA GLU A 152 34.59 16.24 -29.20
C GLU A 152 34.55 17.73 -29.56
N HIS A 153 33.39 18.23 -30.00
CA HIS A 153 33.21 19.62 -30.41
C HIS A 153 32.58 20.45 -29.28
N ASP A 154 33.14 21.60 -29.00
CA ASP A 154 32.52 22.54 -28.06
C ASP A 154 31.28 23.19 -28.70
N LEU A 155 30.10 22.93 -28.15
CA LEU A 155 28.83 23.45 -28.63
C LEU A 155 28.42 24.77 -27.94
N SER A 156 29.32 25.44 -27.25
CA SER A 156 29.02 26.66 -26.46
C SER A 156 28.43 27.77 -27.31
N GLU A 157 28.81 27.90 -28.61
CA GLU A 157 28.25 28.93 -29.51
C GLU A 157 26.77 28.70 -29.85
N LEU A 158 26.25 27.48 -29.66
CA LEU A 158 24.84 27.14 -29.90
C LEU A 158 23.94 27.37 -28.67
N THR A 159 24.52 27.69 -27.52
CA THR A 159 23.75 27.76 -26.25
C THR A 159 22.69 28.87 -26.24
N SER A 160 22.88 29.92 -27.05
CA SER A 160 21.90 31.01 -27.21
C SER A 160 20.69 30.65 -28.10
N LEU A 161 20.78 29.54 -28.83
CA LEU A 161 19.77 29.14 -29.82
C LEU A 161 18.74 28.23 -29.12
N VAL A 162 17.58 28.79 -28.80
CA VAL A 162 16.49 28.08 -28.07
C VAL A 162 15.42 27.52 -28.99
N LYS A 163 15.40 27.92 -30.29
CA LYS A 163 14.45 27.39 -31.27
C LYS A 163 15.07 26.26 -32.08
N TRP A 164 14.28 25.19 -32.26
CA TRP A 164 14.75 23.98 -32.92
C TRP A 164 15.30 24.21 -34.33
N GLU A 165 14.60 24.99 -35.15
CA GLU A 165 15.00 25.22 -36.54
C GLU A 165 16.34 25.98 -36.64
N GLU A 166 16.50 27.04 -35.80
CA GLU A 166 17.73 27.86 -35.77
C GLU A 166 18.92 27.02 -35.24
N TYR A 167 18.70 26.24 -34.18
CA TYR A 167 19.73 25.36 -33.62
C TYR A 167 20.14 24.27 -34.61
N ARG A 168 19.16 23.55 -35.18
CA ARG A 168 19.39 22.48 -36.14
C ARG A 168 20.19 22.96 -37.34
N ASP A 169 19.80 24.09 -37.96
CA ASP A 169 20.41 24.59 -39.17
C ASP A 169 21.84 25.10 -38.90
N ARG A 170 22.05 25.75 -37.74
CA ARG A 170 23.38 26.18 -37.33
C ARG A 170 24.28 25.00 -36.97
N PHE A 171 23.74 23.99 -36.25
CA PHE A 171 24.49 22.77 -35.95
C PHE A 171 24.95 22.04 -37.24
N LYS A 172 24.08 21.92 -38.21
CA LYS A 172 24.42 21.31 -39.51
C LYS A 172 25.50 22.06 -40.28
N GLU A 173 25.47 23.35 -40.17
CA GLU A 173 26.49 24.21 -40.79
C GLU A 173 27.88 24.02 -40.16
N LEU A 174 27.93 23.95 -38.83
CA LEU A 174 29.17 23.90 -38.08
C LEU A 174 29.76 22.49 -37.97
N TYR A 175 28.89 21.49 -37.86
CA TYR A 175 29.29 20.11 -37.53
C TYR A 175 28.66 19.10 -38.52
N PRO A 176 28.93 19.21 -39.86
CA PRO A 176 28.32 18.32 -40.85
C PRO A 176 28.70 16.84 -40.64
N ASP A 177 29.89 16.59 -40.12
CA ASP A 177 30.37 15.24 -39.87
C ASP A 177 29.55 14.54 -38.79
N LEU A 178 29.24 15.22 -37.69
CA LEU A 178 28.38 14.70 -36.63
C LEU A 178 26.96 14.39 -37.11
N VAL A 179 26.45 15.21 -38.03
CA VAL A 179 25.14 14.97 -38.65
C VAL A 179 25.17 13.73 -39.54
N SER A 180 26.27 13.51 -40.27
CA SER A 180 26.44 12.31 -41.11
C SER A 180 26.59 11.03 -40.29
N GLU A 181 27.22 11.08 -39.13
CA GLU A 181 27.34 9.94 -38.19
C GLU A 181 25.97 9.55 -37.60
N SER A 182 25.22 10.52 -37.09
CA SER A 182 23.90 10.31 -36.57
C SER A 182 23.08 11.60 -36.48
N SER A 183 21.86 11.58 -37.01
CA SER A 183 20.91 12.69 -36.83
C SER A 183 20.53 12.91 -35.38
N TYR A 184 20.73 11.92 -34.52
CA TYR A 184 20.46 12.03 -33.07
C TYR A 184 21.45 12.96 -32.35
N ASN A 185 22.66 13.19 -32.87
CA ASN A 185 23.60 14.16 -32.34
C ASN A 185 22.96 15.54 -32.17
N VAL A 186 22.23 16.00 -33.23
CA VAL A 186 21.54 17.31 -33.19
C VAL A 186 20.43 17.33 -32.15
N LEU A 187 19.63 16.26 -32.11
CA LEU A 187 18.47 16.19 -31.20
C LEU A 187 18.89 16.10 -29.73
N ALA A 188 19.89 15.27 -29.41
CA ALA A 188 20.37 15.07 -28.06
C ALA A 188 21.02 16.36 -27.51
N SER A 189 21.91 16.99 -28.30
CA SER A 189 22.57 18.24 -27.89
C SER A 189 21.58 19.40 -27.77
N PHE A 190 20.60 19.51 -28.68
CA PHE A 190 19.52 20.49 -28.55
C PHE A 190 18.70 20.26 -27.28
N THR A 191 18.36 19.01 -26.97
CA THR A 191 17.59 18.66 -25.77
C THR A 191 18.34 19.06 -24.49
N LEU A 192 19.66 18.81 -24.43
CA LEU A 192 20.50 19.25 -23.32
C LEU A 192 20.56 20.78 -23.22
N ASN A 193 20.69 21.45 -24.37
CA ASN A 193 20.80 22.91 -24.45
C ASN A 193 19.53 23.64 -23.99
N LYS A 194 18.36 23.14 -24.36
CA LYS A 194 17.09 23.82 -24.06
C LYS A 194 16.60 23.69 -22.62
N MET A 195 17.22 22.82 -21.81
CA MET A 195 16.91 22.72 -20.38
C MET A 195 17.11 24.06 -19.68
N LYS A 196 16.19 24.46 -18.80
CA LYS A 196 16.23 25.71 -18.06
C LYS A 196 16.40 25.42 -16.58
N GLU A 197 16.94 26.40 -15.86
CA GLU A 197 16.97 26.35 -14.39
C GLU A 197 15.55 26.14 -13.84
N GLY A 198 15.42 25.19 -12.91
CA GLY A 198 14.15 24.75 -12.34
C GLY A 198 13.50 23.56 -13.05
N ASP A 199 13.93 23.20 -14.27
CA ASP A 199 13.42 21.99 -14.96
C ASP A 199 13.84 20.71 -14.21
N ILE A 200 12.98 19.68 -14.24
CA ILE A 200 13.23 18.40 -13.59
C ILE A 200 13.89 17.41 -14.54
N VAL A 201 14.97 16.81 -14.09
CA VAL A 201 15.69 15.75 -14.81
C VAL A 201 15.55 14.42 -14.08
N ILE A 202 15.12 13.40 -14.81
CA ILE A 202 14.92 12.05 -14.33
C ILE A 202 16.02 11.16 -14.90
N ALA A 203 16.95 10.73 -14.05
CA ALA A 203 17.96 9.75 -14.41
C ALA A 203 17.38 8.33 -14.42
N THR A 204 17.70 7.55 -15.46
CA THR A 204 17.21 6.19 -15.59
C THR A 204 18.34 5.18 -15.81
N LYS A 205 18.21 4.00 -15.18
CA LYS A 205 19.01 2.81 -15.47
C LYS A 205 18.21 1.92 -16.44
N GLY A 206 18.47 2.11 -17.74
CA GLY A 206 17.65 1.51 -18.80
C GLY A 206 16.24 2.12 -18.85
N ASN A 207 15.26 1.30 -19.26
CA ASN A 207 13.86 1.75 -19.42
C ASN A 207 12.94 1.33 -18.28
N HIS A 208 13.48 0.61 -17.28
CA HIS A 208 12.68 -0.03 -16.24
C HIS A 208 12.90 0.56 -14.85
N ILE A 209 13.92 1.39 -14.69
CA ILE A 209 14.29 1.94 -13.37
C ILE A 209 14.50 3.44 -13.49
N VAL A 210 13.77 4.20 -12.69
CA VAL A 210 14.07 5.60 -12.35
C VAL A 210 15.03 5.57 -11.17
N ASP A 211 16.24 6.11 -11.35
CA ASP A 211 17.31 5.98 -10.38
C ASP A 211 17.58 7.26 -9.58
N ALA A 212 17.49 8.42 -10.24
CA ALA A 212 17.66 9.70 -9.56
C ALA A 212 16.72 10.77 -10.14
N ILE A 213 16.41 11.76 -9.31
CA ILE A 213 15.65 12.96 -9.71
C ILE A 213 16.46 14.17 -9.32
N GLY A 214 16.69 15.06 -10.27
CA GLY A 214 17.43 16.30 -10.08
C GLY A 214 16.71 17.49 -10.67
N ILE A 215 17.22 18.67 -10.31
CA ILE A 215 16.76 19.97 -10.82
C ILE A 215 17.92 20.66 -11.52
N VAL A 216 17.65 21.18 -12.70
CA VAL A 216 18.62 21.99 -13.44
C VAL A 216 18.91 23.27 -12.64
N ASN A 217 20.17 23.47 -12.26
CA ASN A 217 20.60 24.62 -11.46
C ASN A 217 21.70 25.47 -12.14
N GLY A 218 21.99 25.19 -13.42
CA GLY A 218 23.00 25.99 -14.15
C GLY A 218 23.08 25.68 -15.64
N GLY A 219 24.06 26.30 -16.27
CA GLY A 219 24.25 26.30 -17.72
C GLY A 219 24.91 25.04 -18.29
N TYR A 220 25.12 25.08 -19.60
CA TYR A 220 25.89 24.11 -20.35
C TYR A 220 27.40 24.28 -20.08
N THR A 221 28.13 23.16 -20.01
CA THR A 221 29.59 23.12 -19.95
C THR A 221 30.14 22.03 -20.86
N TYR A 222 31.34 22.26 -21.39
CA TYR A 222 32.08 21.32 -22.22
C TYR A 222 33.41 20.96 -21.56
N ASP A 223 33.72 19.65 -21.50
CA ASP A 223 34.99 19.16 -20.96
C ASP A 223 35.54 18.04 -21.85
N ASN A 224 36.51 18.36 -22.69
CA ASN A 224 37.16 17.41 -23.59
C ASN A 224 38.13 16.44 -22.87
N ASN A 225 38.54 16.80 -21.64
CA ASN A 225 39.50 16.01 -20.88
C ASN A 225 38.83 15.15 -19.79
N ASN A 226 37.51 15.05 -19.85
CA ASN A 226 36.76 14.25 -18.87
C ASN A 226 37.21 12.79 -18.90
N GLU A 227 37.31 12.18 -17.73
CA GLU A 227 37.75 10.78 -17.54
C GLU A 227 36.72 9.74 -18.05
N THR A 228 35.48 10.17 -18.30
CA THR A 228 34.41 9.35 -18.88
C THR A 228 34.30 9.58 -20.41
N SER A 229 33.35 8.91 -21.07
CA SER A 229 33.05 9.20 -22.49
C SER A 229 32.19 10.44 -22.69
N LEU A 230 31.69 11.04 -21.62
CA LEU A 230 30.84 12.24 -21.65
C LEU A 230 31.69 13.49 -21.89
N ARG A 231 31.17 14.42 -22.71
CA ARG A 231 31.86 15.69 -23.03
C ARG A 231 30.98 16.92 -22.81
N HIS A 232 29.67 16.74 -22.92
CA HIS A 232 28.68 17.82 -22.84
C HIS A 232 27.85 17.66 -21.58
N PHE A 233 27.83 18.68 -20.73
CA PHE A 233 27.23 18.62 -19.42
C PHE A 233 26.22 19.75 -19.21
N ARG A 234 25.21 19.46 -18.39
CA ARG A 234 24.30 20.44 -17.77
C ARG A 234 24.43 20.37 -16.27
N SER A 235 24.49 21.49 -15.60
CA SER A 235 24.52 21.51 -14.15
C SER A 235 23.15 21.08 -13.60
N ILE A 236 23.15 20.07 -12.75
CA ILE A 236 21.94 19.45 -12.17
C ILE A 236 22.22 19.17 -10.71
N GLU A 237 21.40 19.70 -9.84
CA GLU A 237 21.39 19.30 -8.44
C GLU A 237 20.56 18.01 -8.30
N TRP A 238 21.22 16.89 -8.05
CA TRP A 238 20.55 15.60 -7.84
C TRP A 238 19.99 15.54 -6.43
N ILE A 239 18.66 15.73 -6.33
CA ILE A 239 17.92 15.83 -5.08
C ILE A 239 17.66 14.46 -4.48
N ILE A 240 17.24 13.53 -5.33
CA ILE A 240 16.94 12.14 -4.96
C ILE A 240 17.92 11.26 -5.69
N ARG A 241 18.57 10.35 -4.97
CA ARG A 241 19.60 9.42 -5.49
C ARG A 241 19.24 8.00 -5.07
N ASP A 242 19.67 7.00 -5.85
CA ASP A 242 19.44 5.58 -5.58
C ASP A 242 17.95 5.21 -5.37
N LEU A 243 17.08 5.88 -6.14
CA LEU A 243 15.63 5.75 -6.03
C LEU A 243 15.15 4.32 -6.37
N ASN A 244 15.74 3.69 -7.39
CA ASN A 244 15.41 2.34 -7.85
C ASN A 244 13.88 2.08 -8.00
N ALA A 245 13.14 3.05 -8.52
CA ALA A 245 11.68 2.99 -8.63
C ALA A 245 11.21 2.62 -10.03
N SER A 246 10.04 1.95 -10.13
CA SER A 246 9.39 1.70 -11.42
C SER A 246 8.97 3.02 -12.08
N PRO A 247 9.21 3.19 -13.41
CA PRO A 247 8.74 4.35 -14.16
C PRO A 247 7.22 4.58 -14.10
N GLU A 248 6.44 3.53 -13.94
CA GLU A 248 4.98 3.58 -13.84
C GLU A 248 4.49 4.40 -12.63
N LYS A 249 5.34 4.56 -11.62
CA LYS A 249 5.08 5.45 -10.49
C LYS A 249 4.99 6.93 -10.93
N PHE A 250 5.76 7.33 -11.94
CA PHE A 250 5.97 8.72 -12.35
C PHE A 250 5.27 9.07 -13.66
N PHE A 251 4.99 8.08 -14.50
CA PHE A 251 4.53 8.28 -15.87
C PHE A 251 3.39 7.34 -16.24
N ASP A 252 2.45 7.86 -17.05
CA ASP A 252 1.34 7.07 -17.60
C ASP A 252 1.74 6.26 -18.87
N LYS A 253 2.96 6.46 -19.37
CA LYS A 253 3.49 5.75 -20.53
C LYS A 253 4.88 5.18 -20.27
N LYS A 254 5.21 4.11 -20.98
CA LYS A 254 6.54 3.50 -20.96
C LYS A 254 7.61 4.52 -21.41
N ILE A 255 8.76 4.47 -20.77
CA ILE A 255 9.92 5.29 -21.09
C ILE A 255 10.54 4.83 -22.41
N SER A 256 10.93 5.79 -23.26
CA SER A 256 11.68 5.53 -24.50
C SER A 256 13.13 5.13 -24.23
N GLN A 257 13.73 4.35 -25.16
CA GLN A 257 15.15 3.97 -25.11
C GLN A 257 16.12 5.12 -25.43
N GLN A 258 15.63 6.26 -25.92
CA GLN A 258 16.48 7.42 -26.21
C GLN A 258 17.27 7.83 -24.96
N SER A 259 18.54 8.20 -25.16
CA SER A 259 19.42 8.62 -24.05
C SER A 259 18.94 9.86 -23.34
N ILE A 260 18.40 10.83 -24.08
CA ILE A 260 17.87 12.08 -23.56
C ILE A 260 16.65 12.52 -24.37
N TYR A 261 15.57 12.92 -23.69
CA TYR A 261 14.40 13.54 -24.31
C TYR A 261 13.52 14.25 -23.27
N GLU A 262 12.65 15.13 -23.76
CA GLU A 262 11.63 15.80 -22.97
C GLU A 262 10.34 14.98 -22.90
N PHE A 263 9.77 14.84 -21.72
CA PHE A 263 8.45 14.23 -21.55
C PHE A 263 7.33 15.19 -21.94
N TYR A 264 6.28 14.65 -22.53
CA TYR A 264 5.03 15.40 -22.66
C TYR A 264 4.38 15.53 -21.27
N ASN A 265 4.12 16.76 -20.83
CA ASN A 265 3.56 17.07 -19.52
C ASN A 265 2.26 16.31 -19.21
N ALA A 266 1.46 15.95 -20.21
CA ALA A 266 0.23 15.16 -20.06
C ALA A 266 0.48 13.70 -19.62
N ASN A 267 1.71 13.19 -19.75
CA ASN A 267 2.07 11.82 -19.38
C ASN A 267 2.82 11.76 -18.04
N VAL A 268 3.03 12.91 -17.38
CA VAL A 268 3.79 13.02 -16.14
C VAL A 268 2.81 13.15 -14.97
N LYS A 269 2.95 12.29 -13.98
CA LYS A 269 2.19 12.34 -12.74
C LYS A 269 2.75 13.43 -11.83
N LYS A 270 2.41 14.69 -12.13
CA LYS A 270 2.97 15.89 -11.49
C LYS A 270 2.85 15.87 -9.97
N ASP A 271 1.76 15.33 -9.43
CA ASP A 271 1.52 15.30 -7.99
C ASP A 271 2.51 14.38 -7.26
N VAL A 272 3.00 13.33 -7.92
CA VAL A 272 4.07 12.49 -7.37
C VAL A 272 5.36 13.29 -7.21
N PHE A 273 5.75 14.07 -8.22
CA PHE A 273 6.93 14.95 -8.12
C PHE A 273 6.73 16.07 -7.11
N LYS A 274 5.54 16.68 -7.04
CA LYS A 274 5.21 17.69 -6.03
C LYS A 274 5.38 17.12 -4.62
N ASN A 275 4.85 15.93 -4.37
CA ASN A 275 4.95 15.28 -3.07
C ASN A 275 6.40 14.91 -2.71
N LEU A 276 7.19 14.47 -3.70
CA LEU A 276 8.59 14.11 -3.49
C LEU A 276 9.51 15.33 -3.30
N LEU A 277 9.22 16.47 -3.94
CA LEU A 277 10.09 17.65 -3.96
C LEU A 277 9.57 18.83 -3.14
N ASN A 278 8.28 18.86 -2.72
CA ASN A 278 7.67 19.88 -1.87
C ASN A 278 7.74 19.51 -0.40
N VAL A 279 8.91 19.42 0.16
CA VAL A 279 9.02 19.47 1.62
C VAL A 279 8.92 20.94 2.03
N LYS A 280 7.71 21.37 2.40
CA LYS A 280 7.45 22.73 2.87
C LYS A 280 8.23 23.01 4.16
N ASN A 281 8.88 24.17 4.16
CA ASN A 281 9.40 24.90 5.30
C ASN A 281 8.90 24.42 6.66
N GLY A 282 9.75 23.78 7.44
CA GLY A 282 9.62 23.70 8.90
C GLY A 282 8.68 22.64 9.46
N ASN A 283 8.05 21.81 8.65
CA ASN A 283 7.22 20.69 9.14
C ASN A 283 7.92 19.34 8.94
N SER A 284 7.66 18.43 9.88
CA SER A 284 8.14 17.06 9.93
C SER A 284 8.12 16.36 8.55
N PRO A 285 9.07 15.44 8.29
CA PRO A 285 9.09 14.68 7.05
C PRO A 285 7.71 14.03 6.79
N LEU A 286 7.32 13.92 5.50
CA LEU A 286 6.03 13.31 5.12
C LEU A 286 5.90 11.94 5.78
N SER A 287 4.78 11.72 6.43
CA SER A 287 4.47 10.43 7.04
C SER A 287 3.94 9.45 6.00
N TYR A 288 4.33 8.18 6.10
CA TYR A 288 3.86 7.06 5.29
C TYR A 288 3.12 6.07 6.15
N VAL A 289 2.13 5.38 5.57
CA VAL A 289 1.33 4.40 6.31
C VAL A 289 1.23 3.10 5.53
N LEU A 290 1.66 2.01 6.16
CA LEU A 290 1.38 0.65 5.69
C LEU A 290 0.21 0.07 6.48
N ILE A 291 -0.88 -0.25 5.80
CA ILE A 291 -2.03 -0.94 6.39
C ILE A 291 -1.91 -2.42 6.05
N ILE A 292 -1.92 -3.27 7.08
CA ILE A 292 -1.89 -4.73 6.95
C ILE A 292 -3.20 -5.29 7.50
N ASP A 293 -4.13 -5.57 6.60
CA ASP A 293 -5.41 -6.17 6.98
C ASP A 293 -5.22 -7.67 7.27
N GLU A 294 -5.92 -8.19 8.29
CA GLU A 294 -5.84 -9.59 8.73
C GLU A 294 -4.40 -10.04 9.02
N ILE A 295 -3.63 -9.22 9.74
CA ILE A 295 -2.19 -9.44 9.99
C ILE A 295 -1.90 -10.83 10.58
N ASN A 296 -2.81 -11.40 11.34
CA ASN A 296 -2.71 -12.73 11.97
C ASN A 296 -2.99 -13.91 11.01
N ARG A 297 -3.47 -13.68 9.78
CA ARG A 297 -3.71 -14.77 8.80
C ARG A 297 -2.45 -15.26 8.10
N GLY A 298 -1.36 -14.51 8.15
CA GLY A 298 -0.05 -14.91 7.66
C GLY A 298 0.89 -15.30 8.79
N ASN A 299 1.93 -16.08 8.46
CA ASN A 299 3.03 -16.32 9.40
C ASN A 299 3.89 -15.05 9.49
N VAL A 300 3.49 -14.12 10.38
CA VAL A 300 4.08 -12.78 10.47
C VAL A 300 5.58 -12.82 10.73
N SER A 301 6.04 -13.77 11.57
CA SER A 301 7.45 -13.93 11.89
C SER A 301 8.27 -14.37 10.66
N ALA A 302 7.73 -15.24 9.81
CA ALA A 302 8.38 -15.64 8.56
C ALA A 302 8.33 -14.53 7.50
N ILE A 303 7.21 -13.79 7.42
CA ILE A 303 7.01 -12.71 6.45
C ILE A 303 7.95 -11.53 6.73
N PHE A 304 8.09 -11.10 7.99
CA PHE A 304 8.99 -10.01 8.38
C PHE A 304 10.45 -10.47 8.50
N GLY A 305 10.70 -11.73 8.83
CA GLY A 305 12.04 -12.24 9.04
C GLY A 305 12.83 -11.40 10.04
N GLU A 306 14.07 -11.06 9.70
CA GLU A 306 14.98 -10.23 10.49
C GLU A 306 14.50 -8.79 10.67
N LEU A 307 13.59 -8.32 9.81
CA LEU A 307 13.08 -6.94 9.85
C LEU A 307 12.16 -6.67 11.05
N ILE A 308 11.70 -7.73 11.71
CA ILE A 308 10.85 -7.63 12.90
C ILE A 308 11.48 -6.76 14.01
N THR A 309 12.82 -6.76 14.10
CA THR A 309 13.56 -5.93 15.05
C THR A 309 13.60 -4.47 14.61
N LEU A 310 13.63 -4.20 13.31
CA LEU A 310 13.76 -2.86 12.75
C LEU A 310 12.49 -2.02 12.86
N ILE A 311 11.33 -2.66 13.03
CA ILE A 311 10.07 -1.94 13.22
C ILE A 311 9.90 -1.41 14.65
N GLU A 312 10.74 -1.84 15.62
CA GLU A 312 10.74 -1.32 16.98
C GLU A 312 11.09 0.17 16.98
N GLU A 313 10.38 0.98 17.77
CA GLU A 313 10.49 2.44 17.72
C GLU A 313 11.92 2.93 17.96
N SER A 314 12.64 2.38 18.95
CA SER A 314 14.01 2.78 19.27
C SER A 314 15.03 2.38 18.15
N LYS A 315 14.70 1.41 17.31
CA LYS A 315 15.56 0.87 16.24
C LYS A 315 15.33 1.53 14.88
N ARG A 316 14.34 2.44 14.78
CA ARG A 316 14.07 3.20 13.56
C ARG A 316 15.25 4.11 13.18
N LEU A 317 15.44 4.31 11.88
CA LEU A 317 16.41 5.31 11.39
C LEU A 317 16.07 6.69 11.96
N GLY A 318 17.08 7.45 12.36
CA GLY A 318 16.90 8.74 13.03
C GLY A 318 16.79 8.65 14.57
N LYS A 319 16.70 7.46 15.16
CA LYS A 319 16.73 7.25 16.62
C LYS A 319 18.14 6.90 17.12
N GLU A 320 18.39 7.08 18.41
CA GLU A 320 19.72 6.84 19.03
C GLU A 320 20.20 5.39 18.87
N GLU A 321 19.29 4.42 18.91
CA GLU A 321 19.58 2.99 18.77
C GLU A 321 19.28 2.47 17.36
N ALA A 322 19.29 3.32 16.33
CA ALA A 322 18.99 2.95 14.97
C ALA A 322 19.79 1.72 14.51
N LEU A 323 19.09 0.78 13.92
CA LEU A 323 19.67 -0.49 13.46
C LEU A 323 19.43 -0.70 11.97
N GLN A 324 20.41 -1.31 11.31
CA GLN A 324 20.30 -1.77 9.93
C GLN A 324 20.73 -3.22 9.84
N VAL A 325 20.09 -3.96 8.95
CA VAL A 325 20.46 -5.33 8.59
C VAL A 325 20.91 -5.40 7.13
N THR A 326 21.60 -6.47 6.75
CA THR A 326 21.92 -6.76 5.35
C THR A 326 20.90 -7.73 4.82
N LEU A 327 20.14 -7.33 3.78
CA LEU A 327 19.10 -8.18 3.18
C LEU A 327 19.72 -9.42 2.51
N PRO A 328 19.02 -10.56 2.50
CA PRO A 328 19.59 -11.84 2.07
C PRO A 328 19.81 -11.94 0.55
N TYR A 329 18.96 -11.34 -0.28
CA TYR A 329 19.06 -11.41 -1.74
C TYR A 329 19.86 -10.25 -2.32
N SER A 330 19.45 -9.01 -2.11
CA SER A 330 20.08 -7.80 -2.66
C SER A 330 21.42 -7.46 -2.02
N LYS A 331 21.69 -7.95 -0.81
CA LYS A 331 22.84 -7.58 0.04
C LYS A 331 22.86 -6.08 0.44
N GLU A 332 21.77 -5.37 0.20
CA GLU A 332 21.63 -3.97 0.60
C GLU A 332 21.54 -3.81 2.13
N LYS A 333 22.05 -2.68 2.64
CA LYS A 333 21.82 -2.25 4.01
C LYS A 333 20.40 -1.70 4.15
N PHE A 334 19.61 -2.30 5.01
CA PHE A 334 18.21 -1.98 5.19
C PHE A 334 17.91 -1.56 6.63
N GLY A 335 17.20 -0.46 6.78
CA GLY A 335 16.67 0.06 8.04
C GLY A 335 15.31 0.70 7.79
N VAL A 336 14.48 0.83 8.79
CA VAL A 336 13.12 1.38 8.69
C VAL A 336 13.10 2.81 9.24
N PRO A 337 12.61 3.81 8.47
CA PRO A 337 12.60 5.20 8.91
C PRO A 337 11.50 5.46 9.96
N ASP A 338 11.63 6.53 10.73
CA ASP A 338 10.72 6.89 11.82
C ASP A 338 9.46 7.66 11.37
N ASN A 339 9.34 7.94 10.08
CA ASN A 339 8.13 8.50 9.44
C ASN A 339 7.24 7.44 8.78
N LEU A 340 7.54 6.13 8.92
CA LEU A 340 6.70 5.04 8.45
C LEU A 340 5.89 4.45 9.59
N TYR A 341 4.56 4.54 9.48
CA TYR A 341 3.59 3.98 10.40
C TYR A 341 3.05 2.63 9.90
N ILE A 342 2.79 1.70 10.79
CA ILE A 342 2.21 0.39 10.46
C ILE A 342 0.91 0.22 11.23
N ILE A 343 -0.20 0.01 10.52
CA ILE A 343 -1.52 -0.23 11.10
C ILE A 343 -1.96 -1.64 10.71
N GLY A 344 -2.03 -2.56 11.67
CA GLY A 344 -2.58 -3.89 11.47
C GLY A 344 -4.05 -3.97 11.88
N THR A 345 -4.83 -4.88 11.23
CA THR A 345 -6.11 -5.34 11.77
C THR A 345 -6.03 -6.82 12.09
N MET A 346 -6.79 -7.23 13.12
CA MET A 346 -6.82 -8.62 13.56
C MET A 346 -8.22 -9.01 14.04
N ASN A 347 -8.79 -10.07 13.45
CA ASN A 347 -10.00 -10.69 13.97
C ASN A 347 -9.62 -11.67 15.09
N THR A 348 -10.22 -11.50 16.27
CA THR A 348 -9.93 -12.34 17.44
C THR A 348 -10.69 -13.67 17.44
N ALA A 349 -11.84 -13.72 16.78
CA ALA A 349 -12.67 -14.93 16.71
C ALA A 349 -12.10 -16.05 15.84
N ASP A 350 -11.15 -15.73 14.93
CA ASP A 350 -10.55 -16.69 13.99
C ASP A 350 -9.59 -17.64 14.71
N ARG A 351 -10.05 -18.82 15.05
CA ARG A 351 -9.24 -19.88 15.73
C ARG A 351 -8.24 -20.58 14.80
N SER A 352 -8.42 -20.46 13.49
CA SER A 352 -7.51 -21.06 12.48
C SER A 352 -6.23 -20.28 12.25
N VAL A 353 -6.03 -19.21 13.02
CA VAL A 353 -4.95 -18.25 12.83
C VAL A 353 -3.93 -18.38 13.96
N GLU A 354 -2.65 -18.32 13.60
CA GLU A 354 -1.57 -18.34 14.59
C GLU A 354 -1.66 -17.12 15.52
N ALA A 355 -1.50 -17.37 16.83
CA ALA A 355 -1.36 -16.29 17.78
C ALA A 355 -0.12 -15.47 17.42
N LEU A 356 -0.26 -14.13 17.38
CA LEU A 356 0.90 -13.27 17.17
C LEU A 356 1.99 -13.58 18.18
N ASP A 357 3.20 -13.84 17.69
CA ASP A 357 4.39 -14.09 18.46
C ASP A 357 4.62 -12.99 19.51
N THR A 358 5.12 -13.38 20.68
CA THR A 358 5.45 -12.46 21.76
C THR A 358 6.43 -11.36 21.33
N ALA A 359 7.31 -11.65 20.38
CA ALA A 359 8.25 -10.69 19.83
C ALA A 359 7.52 -9.56 19.08
N LEU A 360 6.48 -9.89 18.29
CA LEU A 360 5.61 -8.91 17.62
C LEU A 360 4.75 -8.13 18.59
N ARG A 361 4.15 -8.82 19.58
CA ARG A 361 3.28 -8.16 20.55
C ARG A 361 3.96 -6.99 21.25
N ARG A 362 5.25 -7.05 21.51
CA ARG A 362 6.00 -5.97 22.17
C ARG A 362 6.26 -4.76 21.27
N ARG A 363 6.10 -4.91 19.94
CA ARG A 363 6.43 -3.88 18.96
C ARG A 363 5.21 -3.12 18.46
N PHE A 364 4.02 -3.58 18.83
CA PHE A 364 2.76 -2.94 18.46
C PHE A 364 1.99 -2.47 19.68
N THR A 365 1.33 -1.34 19.54
CA THR A 365 0.28 -0.89 20.46
C THR A 365 -1.03 -1.53 20.02
N PHE A 366 -1.71 -2.19 20.97
CA PHE A 366 -2.96 -2.87 20.70
C PHE A 366 -4.15 -2.00 21.08
N GLU A 367 -5.07 -1.82 20.18
CA GLU A 367 -6.32 -1.08 20.39
C GLU A 367 -7.51 -2.01 20.16
N GLU A 368 -8.29 -2.22 21.21
CA GLU A 368 -9.44 -3.11 21.17
C GLU A 368 -10.63 -2.42 20.52
N MET A 369 -11.21 -3.08 19.53
CA MET A 369 -12.38 -2.61 18.78
C MET A 369 -13.58 -3.50 19.08
N MET A 370 -14.32 -3.15 20.13
CA MET A 370 -15.53 -3.87 20.54
C MET A 370 -16.75 -3.36 19.75
N PRO A 371 -17.87 -4.13 19.76
CA PRO A 371 -19.12 -3.63 19.21
C PRO A 371 -19.52 -2.29 19.85
N ASP A 372 -19.72 -1.26 19.04
CA ASP A 372 -20.22 0.02 19.47
C ASP A 372 -21.75 0.05 19.23
N TYR A 373 -22.50 0.05 20.29
CA TYR A 373 -23.95 0.03 20.24
C TYR A 373 -24.55 1.43 19.97
N GLU A 374 -23.78 2.48 20.24
CA GLU A 374 -24.27 3.87 20.07
C GLU A 374 -24.35 4.30 18.61
N VAL A 375 -23.63 3.60 17.71
CA VAL A 375 -23.71 3.86 16.26
C VAL A 375 -24.96 3.25 15.60
N ILE A 376 -25.73 2.45 16.35
CA ILE A 376 -26.97 1.85 15.85
C ILE A 376 -28.13 2.76 16.21
N GLU A 377 -28.87 3.20 15.19
CA GLU A 377 -30.08 4.03 15.39
C GLU A 377 -31.15 3.25 16.18
N SER A 378 -31.46 3.72 17.37
CA SER A 378 -32.48 3.15 18.24
C SER A 378 -33.91 3.46 17.78
N GLU A 379 -34.11 4.66 17.21
CA GLU A 379 -35.40 5.09 16.65
C GLU A 379 -35.43 4.81 15.15
N ASN A 380 -36.01 3.70 14.74
CA ASN A 380 -36.21 3.33 13.34
C ASN A 380 -37.70 3.09 13.04
N SER A 381 -38.04 3.13 11.75
CA SER A 381 -39.41 2.89 11.25
C SER A 381 -39.86 1.43 11.43
N LEU A 382 -38.96 0.55 11.90
CA LEU A 382 -39.19 -0.89 11.98
C LEU A 382 -40.02 -1.27 13.22
N GLY A 383 -40.03 -0.41 14.27
CA GLY A 383 -40.61 -0.76 15.58
C GLY A 383 -39.87 -1.91 16.31
N ILE A 384 -38.60 -2.14 15.95
CA ILE A 384 -37.67 -3.08 16.58
C ILE A 384 -36.46 -2.28 17.02
N ASP A 385 -36.09 -2.34 18.30
CA ASP A 385 -34.84 -1.75 18.78
C ASP A 385 -33.67 -2.64 18.38
N LEU A 386 -32.96 -2.23 17.31
CA LEU A 386 -31.82 -2.98 16.77
C LEU A 386 -30.64 -3.02 17.75
N LYS A 387 -30.46 -1.97 18.55
CA LYS A 387 -29.46 -1.89 19.61
C LYS A 387 -29.75 -2.96 20.67
N GLU A 388 -30.99 -3.02 21.18
CA GLU A 388 -31.44 -4.02 22.16
C GLU A 388 -31.26 -5.46 21.64
N VAL A 389 -31.53 -5.69 20.34
CA VAL A 389 -31.31 -6.99 19.70
C VAL A 389 -29.86 -7.39 19.74
N LEU A 390 -28.93 -6.51 19.31
CA LEU A 390 -27.50 -6.81 19.29
C LEU A 390 -26.93 -6.97 20.70
N GLU A 391 -27.30 -6.09 21.64
CA GLU A 391 -26.90 -6.20 23.05
C GLU A 391 -27.33 -7.53 23.68
N THR A 392 -28.58 -7.94 23.41
CA THR A 392 -29.13 -9.21 23.91
C THR A 392 -28.38 -10.42 23.35
N ILE A 393 -28.12 -10.41 22.03
CA ILE A 393 -27.34 -11.48 21.39
C ILE A 393 -25.95 -11.55 21.99
N ASN A 394 -25.24 -10.42 22.08
CA ASN A 394 -23.86 -10.34 22.55
C ASN A 394 -23.73 -10.70 24.03
N ALA A 395 -24.66 -10.30 24.88
CA ALA A 395 -24.67 -10.71 26.29
C ALA A 395 -24.76 -12.25 26.45
N ARG A 396 -25.53 -12.91 25.58
CA ARG A 396 -25.63 -14.38 25.57
C ARG A 396 -24.38 -15.04 24.98
N MET A 397 -23.82 -14.43 23.92
CA MET A 397 -22.58 -14.90 23.29
C MET A 397 -21.40 -14.86 24.27
N GLU A 398 -21.26 -13.78 25.01
CA GLU A 398 -20.18 -13.62 26.02
C GLU A 398 -20.23 -14.71 27.08
N VAL A 399 -21.44 -15.11 27.54
CA VAL A 399 -21.61 -16.17 28.51
C VAL A 399 -21.38 -17.56 27.92
N LEU A 400 -21.79 -17.80 26.67
CA LEU A 400 -21.72 -19.13 26.05
C LEU A 400 -20.36 -19.44 25.42
N LEU A 401 -19.62 -18.41 25.06
CA LEU A 401 -18.28 -18.49 24.48
C LEU A 401 -17.33 -17.56 25.25
N ASP A 402 -17.12 -16.35 24.74
CA ASP A 402 -16.28 -15.30 25.31
C ASP A 402 -16.52 -13.98 24.57
N ARG A 403 -15.81 -12.91 24.97
CA ARG A 403 -15.94 -11.58 24.34
C ARG A 403 -15.28 -11.47 22.96
N ASP A 404 -14.42 -12.40 22.57
CA ASP A 404 -13.79 -12.42 21.23
C ASP A 404 -14.77 -12.85 20.13
N HIS A 405 -15.85 -13.56 20.52
CA HIS A 405 -16.89 -14.09 19.60
C HIS A 405 -18.15 -13.23 19.54
N LEU A 406 -18.12 -11.99 19.99
CA LEU A 406 -19.27 -11.08 19.87
C LEU A 406 -19.56 -10.74 18.41
N ILE A 407 -20.79 -10.33 18.14
CA ILE A 407 -21.23 -9.88 16.81
C ILE A 407 -21.00 -8.36 16.72
N GLY A 408 -20.32 -7.91 15.70
CA GLY A 408 -20.06 -6.50 15.48
C GLY A 408 -21.31 -5.71 15.04
N HIS A 409 -21.31 -4.41 15.30
CA HIS A 409 -22.41 -3.50 14.99
C HIS A 409 -22.64 -3.34 13.49
N SER A 410 -21.66 -3.60 12.64
CA SER A 410 -21.78 -3.41 11.18
C SER A 410 -22.88 -4.26 10.53
N TYR A 411 -23.27 -5.37 11.15
CA TYR A 411 -24.39 -6.18 10.68
C TYR A 411 -25.76 -5.51 10.84
N PHE A 412 -25.84 -4.48 11.69
CA PHE A 412 -27.06 -3.74 12.01
C PHE A 412 -27.09 -2.34 11.42
N LEU A 413 -26.00 -1.88 10.82
CA LEU A 413 -25.96 -0.57 10.15
C LEU A 413 -26.66 -0.61 8.81
N GLY A 414 -27.39 0.50 8.47
CA GLY A 414 -28.12 0.63 7.22
C GLY A 414 -29.28 -0.35 7.06
N VAL A 415 -29.85 -0.82 8.17
CA VAL A 415 -31.05 -1.65 8.18
C VAL A 415 -32.28 -0.77 8.17
N ASP A 416 -32.90 -0.63 6.99
CA ASP A 416 -34.04 0.26 6.69
C ASP A 416 -35.38 -0.46 6.64
N SER A 417 -35.38 -1.78 6.58
CA SER A 417 -36.58 -2.62 6.43
C SER A 417 -36.48 -3.96 7.17
N ILE A 418 -37.63 -4.55 7.51
CA ILE A 418 -37.69 -5.90 8.09
C ILE A 418 -37.08 -6.92 7.15
N ALA A 419 -37.30 -6.79 5.85
CA ALA A 419 -36.71 -7.66 4.83
C ALA A 419 -35.19 -7.60 4.87
N THR A 420 -34.59 -6.39 5.02
CA THR A 420 -33.15 -6.20 5.16
C THR A 420 -32.65 -6.88 6.43
N LEU A 421 -33.30 -6.68 7.58
CA LEU A 421 -32.92 -7.30 8.84
C LEU A 421 -33.01 -8.84 8.74
N MET A 422 -34.09 -9.38 8.19
CA MET A 422 -34.27 -10.82 7.96
C MET A 422 -33.16 -11.40 7.08
N SER A 423 -32.78 -10.67 6.03
CA SER A 423 -31.66 -11.04 5.17
C SER A 423 -30.32 -11.07 5.92
N ARG A 424 -30.07 -10.08 6.81
CA ARG A 424 -28.88 -10.03 7.67
C ARG A 424 -28.82 -11.23 8.62
N PHE A 425 -29.95 -11.58 9.24
CA PHE A 425 -30.01 -12.77 10.09
C PHE A 425 -29.74 -14.05 9.31
N LYS A 426 -30.43 -14.22 8.18
CA LYS A 426 -30.35 -15.44 7.36
C LYS A 426 -28.97 -15.65 6.75
N ASN A 427 -28.34 -14.58 6.22
CA ASN A 427 -27.16 -14.71 5.39
C ASN A 427 -25.85 -14.36 6.13
N ASN A 428 -25.92 -13.74 7.29
CA ASN A 428 -24.74 -13.29 8.02
C ASN A 428 -24.73 -13.80 9.47
N ILE A 429 -25.74 -13.44 10.28
CA ILE A 429 -25.72 -13.70 11.74
C ILE A 429 -25.85 -15.20 12.03
N ILE A 430 -26.86 -15.87 11.45
CA ILE A 430 -27.05 -17.31 11.68
C ILE A 430 -25.86 -18.13 11.17
N PRO A 431 -25.33 -17.93 9.97
CA PRO A 431 -24.14 -18.62 9.51
C PRO A 431 -22.92 -18.39 10.42
N LEU A 432 -22.73 -17.19 10.91
CA LEU A 432 -21.65 -16.88 11.87
C LEU A 432 -21.82 -17.65 13.18
N LEU A 433 -23.04 -17.72 13.73
CA LEU A 433 -23.33 -18.53 14.90
C LEU A 433 -23.15 -20.04 14.65
N GLN A 434 -23.47 -20.52 13.45
CA GLN A 434 -23.22 -21.92 13.07
C GLN A 434 -21.71 -22.25 13.07
N GLU A 435 -20.89 -21.33 12.61
CA GLU A 435 -19.44 -21.45 12.65
C GLU A 435 -18.92 -21.45 14.11
N TYR A 436 -19.32 -20.49 14.92
CA TYR A 436 -18.88 -20.35 16.30
C TYR A 436 -19.27 -21.51 17.20
N PHE A 437 -20.44 -22.06 17.01
CA PHE A 437 -20.96 -23.19 17.78
C PHE A 437 -20.77 -24.55 17.11
N TYR A 438 -20.01 -24.62 15.97
CA TYR A 438 -19.78 -25.86 15.24
C TYR A 438 -21.07 -26.60 14.88
N GLY A 439 -22.12 -25.87 14.52
CA GLY A 439 -23.43 -26.42 14.17
C GLY A 439 -24.24 -26.94 15.37
N ASP A 440 -23.87 -26.61 16.60
CA ASP A 440 -24.69 -26.90 17.78
C ASP A 440 -25.93 -25.98 17.82
N TYR A 441 -27.01 -26.42 17.17
CA TYR A 441 -28.27 -25.66 17.12
C TYR A 441 -28.91 -25.49 18.49
N GLY A 442 -28.61 -26.31 19.49
CA GLY A 442 -29.06 -26.12 20.86
C GLY A 442 -28.48 -24.83 21.44
N LYS A 443 -27.18 -24.60 21.29
CA LYS A 443 -26.51 -23.37 21.72
C LYS A 443 -27.00 -22.16 20.92
N ILE A 444 -27.17 -22.29 19.60
CA ILE A 444 -27.76 -21.24 18.76
C ILE A 444 -29.17 -20.89 19.27
N GLY A 445 -29.96 -21.88 19.69
CA GLY A 445 -31.26 -21.68 20.32
C GLY A 445 -31.20 -20.95 21.66
N LEU A 446 -30.12 -21.10 22.44
CA LEU A 446 -29.90 -20.32 23.66
C LEU A 446 -29.58 -18.84 23.34
N VAL A 447 -28.96 -18.56 22.20
CA VAL A 447 -28.69 -17.19 21.74
C VAL A 447 -29.94 -16.54 21.15
N LEU A 448 -30.56 -17.17 20.15
CA LEU A 448 -31.63 -16.57 19.31
C LEU A 448 -33.05 -16.86 19.81
N GLY A 449 -33.23 -17.88 20.63
CA GLY A 449 -34.52 -18.30 21.18
C GLY A 449 -35.33 -19.24 20.29
N GLY A 450 -36.47 -19.69 20.85
CA GLY A 450 -37.40 -20.65 20.21
C GLY A 450 -38.13 -20.11 18.96
N GLY A 451 -37.97 -18.84 18.64
CA GLY A 451 -38.45 -18.26 17.36
C GLY A 451 -37.62 -18.71 16.18
N PHE A 452 -36.31 -18.94 16.36
CA PHE A 452 -35.32 -19.26 15.32
C PHE A 452 -34.96 -20.77 15.31
N VAL A 453 -35.02 -21.43 16.46
CA VAL A 453 -34.59 -22.82 16.62
C VAL A 453 -35.74 -23.66 17.22
N THR A 454 -35.90 -24.85 16.75
CA THR A 454 -36.90 -25.79 17.31
C THR A 454 -36.29 -27.15 17.65
N LYS A 455 -36.84 -27.78 18.66
CA LYS A 455 -36.52 -29.15 19.00
C LYS A 455 -37.13 -30.08 17.96
N VAL A 456 -36.37 -31.05 17.46
CA VAL A 456 -36.86 -32.07 16.59
C VAL A 456 -37.48 -33.16 17.48
N GLU A 457 -38.83 -33.28 17.45
CA GLU A 457 -39.57 -34.31 18.19
C GLU A 457 -39.72 -35.58 17.37
N GLY A 458 -39.59 -36.73 18.03
CA GLY A 458 -40.01 -37.99 17.50
C GLY A 458 -39.05 -38.75 16.56
N MET A 459 -37.81 -38.29 16.40
CA MET A 459 -36.81 -39.08 15.67
C MET A 459 -36.35 -40.30 16.50
N LYS A 460 -37.03 -41.43 16.33
CA LYS A 460 -36.45 -42.70 16.75
C LYS A 460 -35.52 -43.19 15.66
N VAL A 461 -34.21 -42.96 15.86
CA VAL A 461 -33.19 -43.44 14.92
C VAL A 461 -32.82 -44.86 15.29
N SER A 462 -32.94 -45.77 14.31
CA SER A 462 -32.34 -47.11 14.41
C SER A 462 -30.92 -47.04 13.84
N PHE A 463 -29.94 -47.28 14.70
CA PHE A 463 -28.55 -47.33 14.24
C PHE A 463 -28.27 -48.62 13.45
N ALA A 464 -27.31 -48.57 12.53
CA ALA A 464 -26.81 -49.78 11.86
C ALA A 464 -26.22 -50.75 12.92
N SER A 465 -26.29 -52.08 12.61
CA SER A 465 -25.70 -53.08 13.49
C SER A 465 -24.17 -52.93 13.49
N PHE A 466 -23.64 -52.43 14.64
CA PHE A 466 -22.21 -52.21 14.83
C PHE A 466 -21.87 -52.39 16.33
N ASP A 467 -20.71 -52.97 16.59
CA ASP A 467 -20.23 -53.18 17.97
C ASP A 467 -19.70 -51.86 18.58
N TYR A 468 -20.63 -51.01 18.99
CA TYR A 468 -20.38 -49.74 19.66
C TYR A 468 -21.55 -49.39 20.57
N ASP A 469 -21.24 -48.82 21.72
CA ASP A 469 -22.27 -48.40 22.70
C ASP A 469 -23.11 -47.25 22.12
N SER A 470 -24.34 -47.55 21.71
CA SER A 470 -25.28 -46.61 21.14
C SER A 470 -26.30 -46.07 22.14
N GLU A 471 -26.30 -46.53 23.42
CA GLU A 471 -27.32 -46.15 24.41
C GLU A 471 -27.32 -44.66 24.69
N MET A 472 -26.13 -44.05 24.77
CA MET A 472 -25.97 -42.62 24.99
C MET A 472 -26.50 -41.71 23.86
N TYR A 473 -26.79 -42.27 22.68
CA TYR A 473 -27.31 -41.53 21.55
C TYR A 473 -28.81 -41.71 21.31
N GLN A 474 -29.45 -42.69 21.93
CA GLN A 474 -30.88 -43.03 21.73
C GLN A 474 -31.81 -41.90 22.16
N ASP A 475 -31.47 -41.19 23.26
CA ASP A 475 -32.26 -40.09 23.82
C ASP A 475 -31.71 -38.71 23.49
N LYS A 476 -30.76 -38.63 22.52
CA LYS A 476 -30.17 -37.36 22.16
C LYS A 476 -31.19 -36.45 21.51
N ILE A 477 -31.46 -35.33 22.15
CA ILE A 477 -32.33 -34.29 21.63
C ILE A 477 -31.59 -33.56 20.49
N THR A 478 -32.23 -33.53 19.32
CA THR A 478 -31.72 -32.77 18.17
C THR A 478 -32.50 -31.47 18.00
N TYR A 479 -31.83 -30.47 17.45
CA TYR A 479 -32.40 -29.14 17.19
C TYR A 479 -32.18 -28.79 15.71
N THR A 480 -33.04 -27.96 15.15
CA THR A 480 -32.95 -27.45 13.79
C THR A 480 -33.38 -26.00 13.70
N LEU A 481 -32.91 -25.25 12.71
CA LEU A 481 -33.41 -23.92 12.39
C LEU A 481 -34.87 -24.02 11.91
N LYS A 482 -35.67 -23.07 12.35
CA LYS A 482 -37.04 -22.90 11.79
C LYS A 482 -36.92 -22.18 10.46
N PRO A 483 -37.63 -22.62 9.42
CA PRO A 483 -37.83 -21.84 8.23
C PRO A 483 -38.64 -20.59 8.62
N ILE A 484 -38.12 -19.42 8.36
CA ILE A 484 -38.80 -18.12 8.54
C ILE A 484 -39.01 -17.58 7.13
N GLU A 485 -40.24 -17.58 6.65
CA GLU A 485 -40.57 -17.28 5.27
C GLU A 485 -41.14 -15.88 5.09
N ASP A 486 -41.75 -15.31 6.14
CA ASP A 486 -42.38 -13.99 6.08
C ASP A 486 -41.93 -13.05 7.23
N GLU A 487 -42.20 -11.76 7.01
CA GLU A 487 -41.82 -10.71 7.98
C GLU A 487 -42.58 -10.81 9.31
N GLY A 488 -43.83 -11.33 9.29
CA GLY A 488 -44.63 -11.44 10.51
C GLY A 488 -44.12 -12.55 11.42
N GLU A 489 -43.66 -13.68 10.85
CA GLU A 489 -42.98 -14.75 11.59
C GLU A 489 -41.65 -14.28 12.13
N PHE A 490 -40.91 -13.52 11.32
CA PHE A 490 -39.63 -12.95 11.72
C PHE A 490 -39.78 -11.99 12.91
N ARG A 491 -40.79 -11.11 12.88
CA ARG A 491 -41.08 -10.20 14.03
C ARG A 491 -41.35 -10.97 15.31
N LYS A 492 -42.20 -12.01 15.23
CA LYS A 492 -42.48 -12.88 16.40
C LYS A 492 -41.21 -13.56 16.91
N ALA A 493 -40.30 -13.92 16.01
CA ALA A 493 -39.04 -14.54 16.38
C ALA A 493 -38.12 -13.52 17.10
N ILE A 494 -38.06 -12.27 16.64
CA ILE A 494 -37.32 -11.18 17.30
C ILE A 494 -37.94 -10.84 18.67
N ASP A 495 -39.29 -10.72 18.76
CA ASP A 495 -39.95 -10.48 20.04
C ASP A 495 -39.65 -11.59 21.07
N ALA A 496 -39.63 -12.85 20.61
CA ALA A 496 -39.23 -13.99 21.44
C ALA A 496 -37.75 -13.96 21.84
N LEU A 497 -36.86 -13.46 20.96
CA LEU A 497 -35.44 -13.25 21.26
C LEU A 497 -35.28 -12.23 22.39
N LEU A 498 -36.00 -11.10 22.35
CA LEU A 498 -35.96 -10.05 23.35
C LEU A 498 -36.73 -10.38 24.63
N ILE A 499 -37.39 -11.56 24.73
CA ILE A 499 -38.21 -11.98 25.88
C ILE A 499 -39.31 -10.93 26.20
N LYS A 500 -39.78 -10.24 25.17
CA LYS A 500 -40.97 -9.36 25.32
C LYS A 500 -42.19 -10.25 25.55
N LYS A 501 -42.66 -10.27 26.80
CA LYS A 501 -43.87 -11.00 27.23
C LYS A 501 -45.12 -10.32 26.72
#